data_a15d817a0acbe75b3326823df12cee50
#
_entry.id   a15d817a0acbe75b3326823df12cee50
#
_cell.length_a   1.000
_cell.length_b   1.000
_cell.length_c   1.000
_cell.angle_alpha   90.00
_cell.angle_beta   90.00
_cell.angle_gamma   90.00
#
_symmetry.space_group_name_H-M   'P 1'
#
loop_
_entity.id
_entity.type
_entity.pdbx_description
1 polymer ?
#
loop_
_entity_poly.entity_id
_entity_poly.type
_entity_poly.pdbx_seq_one_letter_code
_entity_poly.pdbx_strand_id
1 'polypeptide(L)'
;VSTTHILSEVAHRLMTLEAMQAYGWKSAGIALKLRNHPNEVRALTRFRQALQEISLFGVRILTIDAAWLDAAAAISQQTGLLHNDALVVAAIHAHGLTQLASADPDFDRVPGLTRYAPV
;
A
#
# COMPACT_ATOMS: atom_id res chain seq x y z
N VAL A 1 12.45 -3.52 2.90
CA VAL A 1 11.74 -2.51 3.69
C VAL A 1 10.39 -2.17 3.08
N SER A 2 9.47 -1.72 3.89
CA SER A 2 8.17 -1.20 3.48
C SER A 2 7.83 0.04 4.32
N THR A 3 6.65 0.61 4.16
CA THR A 3 6.20 1.76 4.95
C THR A 3 4.89 1.47 5.66
N THR A 4 4.59 2.22 6.71
CA THR A 4 3.29 2.13 7.40
C THR A 4 2.13 2.41 6.44
N HIS A 5 2.32 3.28 5.46
CA HIS A 5 1.31 3.58 4.44
C HIS A 5 1.03 2.37 3.55
N ILE A 6 2.08 1.73 3.01
CA ILE A 6 1.93 0.51 2.19
C ILE A 6 1.27 -0.60 3.01
N LEU A 7 1.69 -0.77 4.26
CA LEU A 7 1.13 -1.79 5.13
C LEU A 7 -0.35 -1.55 5.41
N SER A 8 -0.76 -0.29 5.57
CA SER A 8 -2.17 0.08 5.72
C SER A 8 -3.00 -0.25 4.46
N GLU A 9 -2.46 0.00 3.27
CA GLU A 9 -3.11 -0.39 2.01
C GLU A 9 -3.21 -1.91 1.87
N VAL A 10 -2.16 -2.64 2.24
CA VAL A 10 -2.18 -4.11 2.27
C VAL A 10 -3.26 -4.61 3.22
N ALA A 11 -3.37 -4.02 4.41
CA ALA A 11 -4.41 -4.37 5.38
C ALA A 11 -5.81 -4.19 4.80
N HIS A 12 -6.07 -3.06 4.17
CA HIS A 12 -7.36 -2.80 3.53
C HIS A 12 -7.63 -3.80 2.40
N ARG A 13 -6.64 -4.08 1.57
CA ARG A 13 -6.77 -5.05 0.48
C ARG A 13 -7.06 -6.46 0.99
N LEU A 14 -6.37 -6.89 2.03
CA LEU A 14 -6.60 -8.20 2.65
C LEU A 14 -8.00 -8.28 3.26
N MET A 15 -8.48 -7.21 3.90
CA MET A 15 -9.84 -7.12 4.43
C MET A 15 -10.88 -7.29 3.32
N THR A 16 -10.70 -6.60 2.19
CA THR A 16 -11.64 -6.72 1.06
C THR A 16 -11.64 -8.13 0.47
N LEU A 17 -10.47 -8.75 0.32
CA LEU A 17 -10.36 -10.12 -0.19
C LEU A 17 -11.02 -11.13 0.74
N GLU A 18 -10.82 -11.00 2.04
CA GLU A 18 -11.45 -11.86 3.04
C GLU A 18 -12.98 -11.72 3.00
N ALA A 19 -13.50 -10.50 2.92
CA ALA A 19 -14.94 -10.24 2.83
C ALA A 19 -15.55 -10.83 1.56
N MET A 20 -14.88 -10.66 0.43
CA MET A 20 -15.32 -11.25 -0.85
C MET A 20 -15.39 -12.78 -0.75
N GLN A 21 -14.41 -13.39 -0.13
CA GLN A 21 -14.35 -14.84 0.05
C GLN A 21 -15.39 -15.35 1.06
N ALA A 22 -15.54 -14.66 2.19
CA ALA A 22 -16.44 -15.07 3.26
C ALA A 22 -17.92 -14.86 2.92
N TYR A 23 -18.24 -13.77 2.20
CA TYR A 23 -19.63 -13.34 1.97
C TYR A 23 -20.05 -13.42 0.49
N GLY A 24 -19.15 -13.81 -0.39
CA GLY A 24 -19.42 -13.88 -1.83
C GLY A 24 -19.66 -12.50 -2.46
N TRP A 25 -19.16 -11.44 -1.84
CA TRP A 25 -19.31 -10.08 -2.38
C TRP A 25 -18.41 -9.86 -3.58
N LYS A 26 -18.89 -9.03 -4.51
CA LYS A 26 -18.11 -8.66 -5.70
C LYS A 26 -17.14 -7.52 -5.38
N SER A 27 -16.05 -7.44 -6.15
CA SER A 27 -15.04 -6.39 -5.99
C SER A 27 -15.60 -4.98 -6.28
N ALA A 28 -16.53 -4.86 -7.22
CA ALA A 28 -17.17 -3.59 -7.54
C ALA A 28 -17.95 -3.06 -6.33
N GLY A 29 -17.60 -1.85 -5.86
CA GLY A 29 -18.26 -1.21 -4.73
C GLY A 29 -17.98 -1.85 -3.37
N ILE A 30 -16.95 -2.70 -3.26
CA ILE A 30 -16.63 -3.43 -2.02
C ILE A 30 -16.37 -2.49 -0.83
N ALA A 31 -15.68 -1.39 -1.04
CA ALA A 31 -15.38 -0.44 0.04
C ALA A 31 -16.64 0.17 0.64
N LEU A 32 -17.60 0.55 -0.19
CA LEU A 32 -18.90 1.07 0.26
C LEU A 32 -19.69 -0.01 0.99
N LYS A 33 -19.67 -1.23 0.48
CA LYS A 33 -20.37 -2.37 1.10
C LYS A 33 -19.81 -2.70 2.47
N LEU A 34 -18.48 -2.72 2.63
CA LEU A 34 -17.82 -2.87 3.93
C LEU A 34 -18.24 -1.77 4.90
N ARG A 35 -18.23 -0.52 4.43
CA ARG A 35 -18.63 0.64 5.25
C ARG A 35 -20.05 0.49 5.80
N ASN A 36 -20.95 -0.05 5.01
CA ASN A 36 -22.37 -0.21 5.37
C ASN A 36 -22.67 -1.50 6.13
N HIS A 37 -21.68 -2.35 6.35
CA HIS A 37 -21.83 -3.65 7.01
C HIS A 37 -20.79 -3.82 8.15
N PRO A 38 -20.88 -2.99 9.21
CA PRO A 38 -19.88 -3.02 10.29
C PRO A 38 -19.84 -4.34 11.07
N ASN A 39 -20.95 -5.07 11.15
CA ASN A 39 -20.97 -6.37 11.83
C ASN A 39 -20.14 -7.41 11.07
N GLU A 40 -20.26 -7.41 9.75
CA GLU A 40 -19.49 -8.29 8.87
C GLU A 40 -17.99 -7.94 8.93
N VAL A 41 -17.66 -6.66 9.00
CA VAL A 41 -16.27 -6.20 9.19
C VAL A 41 -15.71 -6.69 10.52
N ARG A 42 -16.49 -6.64 11.60
CA ARG A 42 -16.06 -7.12 12.93
C ARG A 42 -15.73 -8.62 12.94
N ALA A 43 -16.35 -9.39 12.06
CA ALA A 43 -16.15 -10.83 11.96
C ALA A 43 -14.91 -11.22 11.15
N LEU A 44 -14.29 -10.29 10.44
CA LEU A 44 -13.07 -10.55 9.66
C LEU A 44 -11.88 -10.73 10.59
N THR A 45 -11.10 -11.79 10.41
CA THR A 45 -9.98 -12.15 11.28
C THR A 45 -8.69 -12.42 10.51
N ARG A 46 -8.78 -12.95 9.29
CA ARG A 46 -7.63 -13.41 8.51
C ARG A 46 -6.71 -12.26 8.09
N PHE A 47 -7.27 -11.10 7.77
CA PHE A 47 -6.47 -9.94 7.40
C PHE A 47 -5.54 -9.51 8.54
N ARG A 48 -6.02 -9.58 9.79
CA ARG A 48 -5.23 -9.25 10.98
C ARG A 48 -4.12 -10.28 11.21
N GLN A 49 -4.43 -11.56 11.05
CA GLN A 49 -3.43 -12.63 11.15
C GLN A 49 -2.31 -12.43 10.11
N ALA A 50 -2.68 -12.15 8.86
CA ALA A 50 -1.72 -11.93 7.79
C ALA A 50 -0.82 -10.72 8.09
N LEU A 51 -1.34 -9.64 8.65
CA LEU A 51 -0.54 -8.48 9.06
C LEU A 51 0.45 -8.84 10.17
N GLN A 52 0.04 -9.64 11.14
CA GLN A 52 0.92 -10.12 12.21
C GLN A 52 2.03 -11.00 11.65
N GLU A 53 1.75 -11.83 10.66
CA GLU A 53 2.73 -12.69 10.01
C GLU A 53 3.78 -11.88 9.23
N ILE A 54 3.40 -10.76 8.59
CA ILE A 54 4.33 -9.89 7.87
C ILE A 54 5.47 -9.42 8.80
N SER A 55 5.16 -9.06 10.04
CA SER A 55 6.19 -8.64 11.00
C SER A 55 7.16 -9.76 11.37
N LEU A 56 6.74 -11.03 11.27
CA LEU A 56 7.58 -12.19 11.53
C LEU A 56 8.57 -12.49 10.41
N PHE A 57 8.32 -11.99 9.20
CA PHE A 57 9.24 -12.16 8.06
C PHE A 57 10.45 -11.23 8.09
N GLY A 58 10.59 -10.40 9.11
CA GLY A 58 11.72 -9.50 9.25
C GLY A 58 11.67 -8.30 8.30
N VAL A 59 10.52 -7.98 7.74
CA VAL A 59 10.34 -6.78 6.90
C VAL A 59 10.43 -5.55 7.80
N ARG A 60 11.41 -4.67 7.52
CA ARG A 60 11.53 -3.40 8.23
C ARG A 60 10.48 -2.43 7.74
N ILE A 61 9.67 -1.90 8.66
CA ILE A 61 8.60 -0.95 8.37
C ILE A 61 9.06 0.45 8.75
N LEU A 62 9.05 1.35 7.76
CA LEU A 62 9.41 2.76 7.95
C LEU A 62 8.14 3.54 8.28
N THR A 63 8.21 4.32 9.36
CA THR A 63 7.14 5.24 9.73
C THR A 63 7.14 6.43 8.77
N ILE A 64 5.97 6.83 8.28
CA ILE A 64 5.83 7.99 7.41
C ILE A 64 6.19 9.26 8.18
N ASP A 65 7.15 10.01 7.66
CA ASP A 65 7.53 11.32 8.17
C ASP A 65 6.68 12.40 7.50
N ALA A 66 6.28 13.42 8.28
CA ALA A 66 5.48 14.52 7.76
C ALA A 66 6.17 15.27 6.60
N ALA A 67 7.50 15.38 6.64
CA ALA A 67 8.28 15.99 5.56
C ALA A 67 8.14 15.25 4.22
N TRP A 68 7.86 13.95 4.24
CA TRP A 68 7.66 13.16 3.02
C TRP A 68 6.35 13.52 2.31
N LEU A 69 5.36 14.05 3.03
CA LEU A 69 4.11 14.49 2.43
C LEU A 69 4.34 15.67 1.47
N ASP A 70 5.16 16.63 1.87
CA ASP A 70 5.53 17.76 1.01
C ASP A 70 6.42 17.30 -0.16
N ALA A 71 7.42 16.47 0.12
CA ALA A 71 8.27 15.90 -0.92
C ALA A 71 7.45 15.08 -1.94
N ALA A 72 6.46 14.33 -1.49
CA ALA A 72 5.54 13.59 -2.36
C ALA A 72 4.73 14.52 -3.26
N ALA A 73 4.26 15.64 -2.74
CA ALA A 73 3.56 16.64 -3.55
C ALA A 73 4.43 17.17 -4.69
N ALA A 74 5.69 17.48 -4.40
CA ALA A 74 6.66 17.89 -5.42
C ALA A 74 6.93 16.79 -6.46
N ILE A 75 7.06 15.55 -6.03
CA ILE A 75 7.24 14.39 -6.92
C ILE A 75 6.01 14.23 -7.83
N SER A 76 4.79 14.38 -7.30
CA SER A 76 3.57 14.34 -8.11
C SER A 76 3.58 15.40 -9.22
N GLN A 77 4.03 16.60 -8.91
CA GLN A 77 4.14 17.69 -9.89
C GLN A 77 5.18 17.40 -10.96
N GLN A 78 6.26 16.72 -10.62
CA GLN A 78 7.35 16.40 -11.54
C GLN A 78 7.04 15.19 -12.43
N THR A 79 6.38 14.18 -11.89
CA THR A 79 6.24 12.86 -12.52
C THR A 79 4.83 12.54 -12.99
N GLY A 80 3.82 13.24 -12.48
CA GLY A 80 2.41 12.91 -12.72
C GLY A 80 1.91 11.72 -11.90
N LEU A 81 2.69 11.21 -10.94
CA LEU A 81 2.22 10.19 -10.01
C LEU A 81 1.14 10.76 -9.08
N LEU A 82 0.17 9.93 -8.73
CA LEU A 82 -0.76 10.26 -7.65
C LEU A 82 -0.02 10.37 -6.33
N HIS A 83 -0.56 11.14 -5.39
CA HIS A 83 0.14 11.46 -4.14
C HIS A 83 0.53 10.22 -3.33
N ASN A 84 -0.33 9.21 -3.26
CA ASN A 84 -0.03 7.96 -2.53
C ASN A 84 1.20 7.24 -3.10
N ASP A 85 1.31 7.17 -4.43
CA ASP A 85 2.47 6.56 -5.08
C ASP A 85 3.71 7.45 -4.94
N ALA A 86 3.54 8.75 -5.07
CA ALA A 86 4.62 9.71 -4.84
C ALA A 86 5.16 9.65 -3.41
N LEU A 87 4.32 9.32 -2.44
CA LEU A 87 4.74 9.13 -1.05
C LEU A 87 5.68 7.91 -0.89
N VAL A 88 5.43 6.84 -1.62
CA VAL A 88 6.35 5.69 -1.70
C VAL A 88 7.71 6.14 -2.25
N VAL A 89 7.72 6.93 -3.30
CA VAL A 89 8.94 7.46 -3.91
C VAL A 89 9.69 8.38 -2.96
N ALA A 90 8.97 9.24 -2.23
CA ALA A 90 9.57 10.11 -1.22
C ALA A 90 10.28 9.31 -0.12
N ALA A 91 9.68 8.22 0.35
CA ALA A 91 10.29 7.32 1.31
C ALA A 91 11.55 6.64 0.74
N ILE A 92 11.49 6.19 -0.50
CA ILE A 92 12.63 5.58 -1.22
C ILE A 92 13.80 6.58 -1.29
N HIS A 93 13.54 7.82 -1.70
CA HIS A 93 14.57 8.85 -1.79
C HIS A 93 15.16 9.22 -0.44
N ALA A 94 14.31 9.34 0.60
CA ALA A 94 14.76 9.68 1.95
C ALA A 94 15.72 8.65 2.54
N HIS A 95 15.59 7.38 2.13
CA HIS A 95 16.45 6.29 2.59
C HIS A 95 17.56 5.92 1.61
N GLY A 96 17.78 6.71 0.56
CA GLY A 96 18.82 6.45 -0.42
C GLY A 96 18.65 5.16 -1.19
N LEU A 97 17.43 4.68 -1.33
CA LEU A 97 17.10 3.47 -2.06
C LEU A 97 16.87 3.78 -3.54
N THR A 98 17.07 2.79 -4.41
CA THR A 98 16.91 2.94 -5.87
C THR A 98 16.07 1.84 -6.49
N GLN A 99 15.56 0.91 -5.69
CA GLN A 99 14.83 -0.26 -6.16
C GLN A 99 13.45 -0.35 -5.51
N LEU A 100 12.47 -0.73 -6.31
CA LEU A 100 11.09 -0.91 -5.88
C LEU A 100 10.50 -2.19 -6.45
N ALA A 101 9.90 -3.01 -5.62
CA ALA A 101 9.07 -4.13 -6.06
C ALA A 101 7.62 -3.63 -6.21
N SER A 102 7.12 -3.58 -7.43
CA SER A 102 5.75 -3.14 -7.73
C SER A 102 5.29 -3.64 -9.10
N ALA A 103 4.05 -4.06 -9.18
CA ALA A 103 3.41 -4.38 -10.45
C ALA A 103 3.00 -3.12 -11.25
N ASP A 104 2.94 -1.96 -10.61
CA ASP A 104 2.44 -0.72 -11.22
C ASP A 104 3.49 -0.07 -12.12
N PRO A 105 3.25 -0.01 -13.44
CA PRO A 105 4.19 0.60 -14.38
C PRO A 105 4.29 2.13 -14.25
N ASP A 106 3.40 2.79 -13.51
CA ASP A 106 3.47 4.23 -13.31
C ASP A 106 4.77 4.67 -12.64
N PHE A 107 5.37 3.81 -11.81
CA PHE A 107 6.67 4.06 -11.19
C PHE A 107 7.84 4.14 -12.20
N ASP A 108 7.66 3.68 -13.42
CA ASP A 108 8.67 3.84 -14.49
C ASP A 108 8.87 5.30 -14.90
N ARG A 109 7.96 6.20 -14.52
CA ARG A 109 8.11 7.65 -14.72
C ARG A 109 9.16 8.28 -13.82
N VAL A 110 9.63 7.58 -12.79
CA VAL A 110 10.57 8.12 -11.80
C VAL A 110 12.00 7.91 -12.27
N PRO A 111 12.78 9.00 -12.56
CA PRO A 111 14.17 8.85 -12.96
C PRO A 111 15.02 8.18 -11.86
N GLY A 112 15.89 7.26 -12.26
CA GLY A 112 16.81 6.59 -11.35
C GLY A 112 16.21 5.50 -10.48
N LEU A 113 14.93 5.21 -10.65
CA LEU A 113 14.25 4.13 -9.92
C LEU A 113 14.19 2.87 -10.81
N THR A 114 14.63 1.74 -10.26
CA THR A 114 14.49 0.44 -10.91
C THR A 114 13.32 -0.30 -10.31
N ARG A 115 12.31 -0.60 -11.13
CA ARG A 115 11.12 -1.35 -10.71
C ARG A 115 11.26 -2.83 -11.06
N TYR A 116 10.99 -3.67 -10.09
CA TYR A 116 10.89 -5.12 -10.26
C TYR A 116 9.42 -5.53 -10.17
N ALA A 117 8.85 -5.97 -11.28
CA ALA A 117 7.50 -6.48 -11.31
C ALA A 117 7.46 -7.95 -10.93
N PRO A 118 6.40 -8.42 -10.26
CA PRO A 118 6.19 -9.85 -10.03
C PRO A 118 5.99 -10.58 -11.37
N VAL A 119 6.44 -11.80 -11.40
CA VAL A 119 6.34 -12.65 -12.60
C VAL A 119 4.94 -13.24 -12.72
#